data_fb22703f3bab4fa7ffaef6cda8d31187
#
_entry.id   fb22703f3bab4fa7ffaef6cda8d31187
#
_cell.length_a   1.000
_cell.length_b   1.000
_cell.length_c   1.000
_cell.angle_alpha   90.00
_cell.angle_beta   90.00
_cell.angle_gamma   90.00
#
_symmetry.space_group_name_H-M   'P 1'
#
loop_
_entity.id
_entity.type
_entity.pdbx_description
1 polymer ?
#
loop_
_entity_poly.entity_id
_entity_poly.type
_entity_poly.pdbx_seq_one_letter_code
_entity_poly.pdbx_strand_id
1 'polypeptide(L)'
;MRATCLLSAALALTACGSSHSYPQASNTLAPTGDAAQAAPVDGISCETLEQLAFHLHAHLAIYVGDDQKLLPAGIGIGPPLDVEDDFVVGGSCFSWLHTHDQTGLIHIESPAPRTFTLGNFFDIWGQPLSNTAVGPATGTVNAFVDGQPFTDDPNTIPLVTMGADGSYTAHGVLQLDVGTPVHPFEAYTFPPGY
;
A
#
# COMPACT_ATOMS: atom_id res chain seq x y z
N MET A 1 -57.71 16.16 -42.27
CA MET A 1 -56.74 15.11 -41.85
C MET A 1 -55.67 15.79 -40.99
N ARG A 2 -55.67 15.59 -39.67
CA ARG A 2 -54.67 16.15 -38.76
C ARG A 2 -53.75 14.99 -38.33
N ALA A 3 -52.47 15.09 -38.65
CA ALA A 3 -51.48 14.14 -38.27
C ALA A 3 -50.99 14.47 -36.84
N THR A 4 -51.16 13.55 -35.91
CA THR A 4 -50.71 13.67 -34.52
C THR A 4 -49.31 13.04 -34.44
N CYS A 5 -48.30 13.87 -34.13
CA CYS A 5 -46.92 13.43 -33.93
C CYS A 5 -46.76 12.99 -32.48
N LEU A 6 -46.50 11.69 -32.25
CA LEU A 6 -46.18 11.14 -30.93
C LEU A 6 -44.69 11.35 -30.64
N LEU A 7 -44.39 12.20 -29.66
CA LEU A 7 -43.03 12.37 -29.13
C LEU A 7 -42.76 11.23 -28.14
N SER A 8 -41.86 10.32 -28.50
CA SER A 8 -41.32 9.32 -27.55
C SER A 8 -40.18 9.94 -26.75
N ALA A 9 -40.41 10.16 -25.46
CA ALA A 9 -39.35 10.57 -24.52
C ALA A 9 -38.53 9.35 -24.09
N ALA A 10 -37.30 9.29 -24.53
CA ALA A 10 -36.33 8.30 -24.01
C ALA A 10 -35.79 8.80 -22.65
N LEU A 11 -36.14 8.09 -21.57
CA LEU A 11 -35.54 8.29 -20.26
C LEU A 11 -34.10 7.71 -20.29
N ALA A 12 -33.12 8.59 -20.28
CA ALA A 12 -31.72 8.19 -20.02
C ALA A 12 -31.57 7.99 -18.52
N LEU A 13 -31.46 6.75 -18.07
CA LEU A 13 -31.01 6.42 -16.71
C LEU A 13 -29.50 6.71 -16.64
N THR A 14 -29.14 7.86 -16.05
CA THR A 14 -27.78 8.09 -15.58
C THR A 14 -27.57 7.26 -14.31
N ALA A 15 -26.86 6.14 -14.43
CA ALA A 15 -26.35 5.42 -13.28
C ALA A 15 -25.27 6.30 -12.62
N CYS A 16 -25.62 6.98 -11.53
CA CYS A 16 -24.62 7.54 -10.60
C CYS A 16 -23.93 6.37 -9.93
N GLY A 17 -22.83 5.91 -10.50
CA GLY A 17 -21.89 5.05 -9.81
C GLY A 17 -21.23 5.89 -8.71
N SER A 18 -21.61 5.65 -7.46
CA SER A 18 -20.92 6.18 -6.30
C SER A 18 -19.57 5.46 -6.24
N SER A 19 -18.49 6.08 -6.72
CA SER A 19 -17.14 5.64 -6.41
C SER A 19 -16.93 5.89 -4.92
N HIS A 20 -16.98 4.85 -4.10
CA HIS A 20 -16.58 4.92 -2.70
C HIS A 20 -15.06 5.06 -2.68
N SER A 21 -14.58 6.26 -2.40
CA SER A 21 -13.18 6.50 -2.09
C SER A 21 -13.01 6.42 -0.57
N TYR A 22 -12.01 5.67 -0.11
CA TYR A 22 -11.62 5.67 1.29
C TYR A 22 -11.24 7.10 1.72
N PRO A 23 -11.79 7.63 2.85
CA PRO A 23 -11.44 8.96 3.34
C PRO A 23 -10.00 8.95 3.88
N GLN A 24 -9.04 9.44 3.10
CA GLN A 24 -7.63 9.52 3.50
C GLN A 24 -7.41 10.65 4.52
N ALA A 25 -6.54 10.42 5.52
CA ALA A 25 -6.14 11.45 6.45
C ALA A 25 -5.35 12.58 5.76
N SER A 26 -5.40 13.79 6.30
CA SER A 26 -4.75 14.97 5.70
C SER A 26 -3.21 14.90 5.67
N ASN A 27 -2.61 14.04 6.51
CA ASN A 27 -1.17 13.80 6.56
C ASN A 27 -0.73 12.53 5.80
N THR A 28 -1.59 11.94 4.96
CA THR A 28 -1.22 10.84 4.07
C THR A 28 -0.11 11.30 3.10
N LEU A 29 0.93 10.49 2.93
CA LEU A 29 2.11 10.84 2.13
C LEU A 29 1.76 11.09 0.66
N ALA A 30 0.98 10.19 0.06
CA ALA A 30 0.54 10.24 -1.33
C ALA A 30 -0.75 9.43 -1.50
N PRO A 31 -1.56 9.65 -2.56
CA PRO A 31 -2.72 8.81 -2.87
C PRO A 31 -2.29 7.39 -3.28
N THR A 32 -3.24 6.45 -3.30
CA THR A 32 -2.99 5.04 -3.68
C THR A 32 -2.53 4.85 -5.13
N GLY A 33 -2.83 5.78 -6.04
CA GLY A 33 -2.53 5.66 -7.47
C GLY A 33 -3.40 4.61 -8.18
N ASP A 34 -4.05 5.00 -9.29
CA ASP A 34 -4.98 4.11 -10.01
C ASP A 34 -4.27 3.08 -10.92
N ALA A 35 -3.05 3.36 -11.35
CA ALA A 35 -2.37 2.59 -12.40
C ALA A 35 -1.70 1.30 -11.90
N ALA A 36 -1.32 1.23 -10.62
CA ALA A 36 -0.57 0.12 -10.06
C ALA A 36 -1.44 -1.11 -9.70
N GLN A 37 -2.75 -0.99 -9.78
CA GLN A 37 -3.68 -1.94 -9.17
C GLN A 37 -4.30 -2.96 -10.13
N ALA A 38 -4.11 -2.82 -11.44
CA ALA A 38 -4.78 -3.64 -12.44
C ALA A 38 -3.86 -4.59 -13.23
N ALA A 39 -2.55 -4.44 -13.16
CA ALA A 39 -1.57 -5.25 -13.88
C ALA A 39 -0.51 -5.82 -12.91
N PRO A 40 0.07 -6.99 -13.19
CA PRO A 40 1.20 -7.49 -12.41
C PRO A 40 2.36 -6.50 -12.40
N VAL A 41 2.91 -6.22 -11.20
CA VAL A 41 4.06 -5.36 -10.96
C VAL A 41 5.18 -6.23 -10.39
N ASP A 42 6.37 -6.20 -10.98
CA ASP A 42 7.53 -7.01 -10.56
C ASP A 42 7.25 -8.52 -10.46
N GLY A 43 6.32 -9.02 -11.28
CA GLY A 43 5.84 -10.39 -11.20
C GLY A 43 4.98 -10.69 -9.98
N ILE A 44 4.43 -9.65 -9.34
CA ILE A 44 3.44 -9.73 -8.27
C ILE A 44 2.07 -9.52 -8.90
N SER A 45 1.21 -10.53 -8.78
CA SER A 45 -0.14 -10.50 -9.36
C SER A 45 -1.12 -9.77 -8.45
N CYS A 46 -2.20 -9.26 -9.04
CA CYS A 46 -3.41 -8.82 -8.34
C CYS A 46 -4.47 -9.91 -8.54
N GLU A 47 -4.81 -10.62 -7.48
CA GLU A 47 -5.70 -11.78 -7.50
C GLU A 47 -7.09 -11.41 -6.98
N THR A 48 -8.13 -12.13 -7.37
CA THR A 48 -9.50 -11.86 -6.92
C THR A 48 -9.72 -12.13 -5.43
N LEU A 49 -8.81 -12.87 -4.79
CA LEU A 49 -8.80 -13.18 -3.36
C LEU A 49 -7.39 -13.08 -2.82
N GLU A 50 -7.26 -12.79 -1.54
CA GLU A 50 -6.00 -12.84 -0.80
C GLU A 50 -5.36 -14.23 -0.86
N GLN A 51 -4.02 -14.29 -0.97
CA GLN A 51 -3.26 -15.52 -1.14
C GLN A 51 -2.60 -15.93 0.18
N LEU A 52 -3.33 -16.61 1.05
CA LEU A 52 -2.96 -16.87 2.44
C LEU A 52 -1.96 -18.03 2.63
N ALA A 53 -1.46 -18.66 1.57
CA ALA A 53 -0.51 -19.77 1.69
C ALA A 53 0.85 -19.33 2.26
N PHE A 54 1.25 -18.08 2.00
CA PHE A 54 2.37 -17.40 2.63
C PHE A 54 1.85 -16.05 3.12
N HIS A 55 1.65 -15.91 4.43
CA HIS A 55 1.02 -14.76 5.06
C HIS A 55 1.91 -14.24 6.19
N LEU A 56 2.48 -13.06 5.97
CA LEU A 56 3.35 -12.34 6.89
C LEU A 56 2.99 -10.85 6.86
N HIS A 57 3.60 -10.07 7.76
CA HIS A 57 3.36 -8.63 7.85
C HIS A 57 4.66 -7.85 7.98
N ALA A 58 4.63 -6.61 7.50
CA ALA A 58 5.63 -5.62 7.81
C ALA A 58 4.95 -4.32 8.24
N HIS A 59 5.63 -3.51 9.04
CA HIS A 59 5.17 -2.17 9.38
C HIS A 59 6.16 -1.15 8.82
N LEU A 60 5.66 -0.09 8.19
CA LEU A 60 6.44 1.00 7.65
C LEU A 60 6.02 2.33 8.28
N ALA A 61 6.93 2.96 9.01
CA ALA A 61 6.82 4.35 9.46
C ALA A 61 7.59 5.27 8.49
N ILE A 62 7.00 6.41 8.11
CA ILE A 62 7.65 7.41 7.26
C ILE A 62 7.59 8.78 7.95
N TYR A 63 8.73 9.46 8.03
CA TYR A 63 8.86 10.82 8.53
C TYR A 63 9.38 11.74 7.43
N VAL A 64 8.80 12.92 7.32
CA VAL A 64 9.25 14.00 6.41
C VAL A 64 9.50 15.25 7.25
N GLY A 65 10.75 15.57 7.50
CA GLY A 65 11.09 16.54 8.55
C GLY A 65 10.54 16.09 9.89
N ASP A 66 9.83 16.96 10.60
CA ASP A 66 9.21 16.65 11.91
C ASP A 66 7.87 15.90 11.81
N ASP A 67 7.33 15.71 10.61
CA ASP A 67 5.99 15.16 10.41
C ASP A 67 6.00 13.67 10.09
N GLN A 68 5.32 12.87 10.89
CA GLN A 68 4.97 11.50 10.49
C GLN A 68 3.92 11.53 9.38
N LYS A 69 4.16 10.78 8.32
CA LYS A 69 3.25 10.61 7.19
C LYS A 69 2.62 9.23 7.21
N LEU A 70 1.31 9.18 6.95
CA LEU A 70 0.57 7.93 6.88
C LEU A 70 0.65 7.32 5.48
N LEU A 71 0.63 6.01 5.41
CA LEU A 71 0.35 5.29 4.17
C LEU A 71 -1.16 5.40 3.88
N PRO A 72 -1.58 5.48 2.61
CA PRO A 72 -3.01 5.37 2.32
C PRO A 72 -3.52 3.95 2.55
N ALA A 73 -4.77 3.82 2.95
CA ALA A 73 -5.47 2.55 2.89
C ALA A 73 -5.73 2.15 1.43
N GLY A 74 -5.69 0.84 1.14
CA GLY A 74 -6.01 0.31 -0.19
C GLY A 74 -4.86 0.35 -1.21
N ILE A 75 -3.60 0.59 -0.79
CA ILE A 75 -2.46 0.31 -1.69
C ILE A 75 -2.54 -1.16 -2.12
N GLY A 76 -2.39 -1.44 -3.40
CA GLY A 76 -2.41 -2.80 -3.93
C GLY A 76 -3.79 -3.47 -3.96
N ILE A 77 -4.87 -2.77 -3.59
CA ILE A 77 -6.24 -3.26 -3.72
C ILE A 77 -6.92 -2.55 -4.89
N GLY A 78 -7.40 -3.33 -5.86
CA GLY A 78 -8.02 -2.81 -7.07
C GLY A 78 -9.39 -2.16 -6.82
N PRO A 79 -9.64 -0.94 -7.37
CA PRO A 79 -10.95 -0.28 -7.20
C PRO A 79 -12.08 -1.00 -7.97
N PRO A 80 -13.38 -0.80 -7.59
CA PRO A 80 -13.82 0.02 -6.47
C PRO A 80 -13.50 -0.65 -5.13
N LEU A 81 -13.16 0.16 -4.11
CA LEU A 81 -12.85 -0.36 -2.78
C LEU A 81 -14.14 -0.59 -1.98
N ASP A 82 -14.21 -1.71 -1.28
CA ASP A 82 -15.23 -1.98 -0.27
C ASP A 82 -14.65 -1.62 1.09
N VAL A 83 -15.33 -0.70 1.82
CA VAL A 83 -14.85 -0.13 3.08
C VAL A 83 -15.86 -0.39 4.19
N GLU A 84 -15.39 -0.93 5.31
CA GLU A 84 -16.16 -1.13 6.54
C GLU A 84 -15.35 -0.58 7.74
N ASP A 85 -15.96 0.29 8.54
CA ASP A 85 -15.36 0.84 9.78
C ASP A 85 -13.91 1.36 9.61
N ASP A 86 -13.67 2.17 8.56
CA ASP A 86 -12.35 2.72 8.20
C ASP A 86 -11.29 1.65 7.84
N PHE A 87 -11.72 0.48 7.40
CA PHE A 87 -10.88 -0.60 6.91
C PHE A 87 -11.30 -1.02 5.51
N VAL A 88 -10.36 -1.17 4.59
CA VAL A 88 -10.64 -1.64 3.22
C VAL A 88 -10.76 -3.17 3.27
N VAL A 89 -11.98 -3.67 3.24
CA VAL A 89 -12.27 -5.12 3.33
C VAL A 89 -12.25 -5.80 1.96
N GLY A 90 -12.23 -5.04 0.86
CA GLY A 90 -12.31 -5.62 -0.48
C GLY A 90 -12.09 -4.64 -1.61
N GLY A 91 -12.05 -5.22 -2.81
CA GLY A 91 -11.92 -4.51 -4.08
C GLY A 91 -12.02 -5.46 -5.26
N SER A 92 -11.68 -5.01 -6.46
CA SER A 92 -11.72 -5.87 -7.65
C SER A 92 -10.62 -6.95 -7.65
N CYS A 93 -9.51 -6.71 -6.95
CA CYS A 93 -8.41 -7.67 -6.74
C CYS A 93 -7.52 -7.23 -5.59
N PHE A 94 -6.69 -8.16 -5.07
CA PHE A 94 -5.66 -7.95 -4.05
C PHE A 94 -4.28 -8.26 -4.65
N SER A 95 -3.39 -7.28 -4.65
CA SER A 95 -1.96 -7.54 -4.90
C SER A 95 -1.37 -8.29 -3.71
N TRP A 96 -0.34 -9.12 -3.93
CA TRP A 96 0.32 -9.87 -2.85
C TRP A 96 0.96 -8.97 -1.79
N LEU A 97 1.12 -7.67 -2.08
CA LEU A 97 1.50 -6.63 -1.12
C LEU A 97 0.40 -5.57 -1.14
N HIS A 98 -0.23 -5.33 0.00
CA HIS A 98 -1.31 -4.35 0.10
C HIS A 98 -1.48 -3.79 1.52
N THR A 99 -2.30 -2.76 1.65
CA THR A 99 -2.68 -2.15 2.93
C THR A 99 -4.20 -2.07 3.04
N HIS A 100 -4.75 -2.35 4.22
CA HIS A 100 -6.18 -2.21 4.50
C HIS A 100 -6.55 -0.88 5.16
N ASP A 101 -5.60 -0.29 5.89
CA ASP A 101 -5.79 0.94 6.65
C ASP A 101 -4.58 1.88 6.54
N GLN A 102 -4.54 2.92 7.37
CA GLN A 102 -3.49 3.94 7.36
C GLN A 102 -2.45 3.76 8.47
N THR A 103 -2.42 2.61 9.14
CA THR A 103 -1.50 2.33 10.27
C THR A 103 -0.06 2.11 9.84
N GLY A 104 0.20 1.90 8.54
CA GLY A 104 1.51 1.53 8.02
C GLY A 104 1.73 0.02 7.94
N LEU A 105 0.71 -0.78 8.27
CA LEU A 105 0.76 -2.23 8.17
C LEU A 105 0.67 -2.68 6.71
N ILE A 106 1.68 -3.42 6.26
CA ILE A 106 1.76 -4.01 4.92
C ILE A 106 1.48 -5.51 5.06
N HIS A 107 0.44 -5.98 4.40
CA HIS A 107 0.15 -7.39 4.24
C HIS A 107 1.03 -7.99 3.13
N ILE A 108 1.58 -9.15 3.40
CA ILE A 108 2.42 -9.95 2.48
C ILE A 108 1.71 -11.28 2.31
N GLU A 109 0.92 -11.40 1.26
CA GLU A 109 0.00 -12.52 1.04
C GLU A 109 0.21 -13.11 -0.35
N SER A 110 0.92 -14.22 -0.43
CA SER A 110 1.30 -14.81 -1.71
C SER A 110 1.07 -16.32 -1.77
N PRO A 111 0.95 -16.90 -2.99
CA PRO A 111 0.71 -18.33 -3.15
C PRO A 111 1.91 -19.21 -2.74
N ALA A 112 3.10 -18.61 -2.60
CA ALA A 112 4.32 -19.33 -2.21
C ALA A 112 5.32 -18.38 -1.53
N PRO A 113 6.21 -18.90 -0.66
CA PRO A 113 7.27 -18.11 -0.05
C PRO A 113 8.15 -17.43 -1.10
N ARG A 114 8.35 -16.13 -0.92
CA ARG A 114 9.21 -15.27 -1.74
C ARG A 114 9.74 -14.12 -0.89
N THR A 115 10.95 -13.66 -1.14
CA THR A 115 11.44 -12.40 -0.58
C THR A 115 10.80 -11.24 -1.34
N PHE A 116 10.06 -10.41 -0.64
CA PHE A 116 9.52 -9.15 -1.13
C PHE A 116 10.33 -8.00 -0.55
N THR A 117 10.54 -6.95 -1.34
CA THR A 117 11.29 -5.77 -0.92
C THR A 117 10.39 -4.56 -0.79
N LEU A 118 10.89 -3.54 -0.09
CA LEU A 118 10.22 -2.25 0.02
C LEU A 118 10.05 -1.61 -1.37
N GLY A 119 11.02 -1.80 -2.29
CA GLY A 119 10.88 -1.40 -3.69
C GLY A 119 9.66 -2.00 -4.36
N ASN A 120 9.42 -3.32 -4.21
CA ASN A 120 8.23 -3.95 -4.78
C ASN A 120 6.93 -3.32 -4.25
N PHE A 121 6.88 -2.97 -2.95
CA PHE A 121 5.71 -2.31 -2.37
C PHE A 121 5.51 -0.90 -2.93
N PHE A 122 6.59 -0.11 -3.08
CA PHE A 122 6.51 1.22 -3.66
C PHE A 122 6.17 1.20 -5.15
N ASP A 123 6.62 0.20 -5.91
CA ASP A 123 6.25 0.01 -7.31
C ASP A 123 4.76 -0.34 -7.46
N ILE A 124 4.20 -1.17 -6.57
CA ILE A 124 2.76 -1.43 -6.49
C ILE A 124 1.99 -0.16 -6.12
N TRP A 125 2.50 0.63 -5.19
CA TRP A 125 1.92 1.92 -4.82
C TRP A 125 2.00 2.96 -5.96
N GLY A 126 2.94 2.78 -6.90
CA GLY A 126 3.21 3.73 -7.97
C GLY A 126 3.94 4.98 -7.47
N GLN A 127 4.71 4.86 -6.39
CA GLN A 127 5.45 5.96 -5.78
C GLN A 127 6.98 5.74 -5.90
N PRO A 128 7.76 6.80 -6.15
CA PRO A 128 9.21 6.66 -6.19
C PRO A 128 9.81 6.37 -4.81
N LEU A 129 10.84 5.50 -4.79
CA LEU A 129 11.68 5.24 -3.63
C LEU A 129 13.14 5.31 -4.05
N SER A 130 13.97 6.04 -3.30
CA SER A 130 15.41 6.12 -3.52
C SER A 130 16.11 6.71 -2.29
N ASN A 131 17.46 6.79 -2.31
CA ASN A 131 18.24 7.47 -1.28
C ASN A 131 17.96 8.98 -1.17
N THR A 132 17.14 9.55 -2.06
CA THR A 132 16.83 10.99 -2.10
C THR A 132 15.35 11.30 -2.25
N ALA A 133 14.48 10.30 -2.28
CA ALA A 133 13.03 10.50 -2.42
C ALA A 133 12.24 9.33 -1.80
N VAL A 134 11.11 9.67 -1.15
CA VAL A 134 10.08 8.74 -0.68
C VAL A 134 8.73 9.31 -1.09
N GLY A 135 8.08 8.72 -2.10
CA GLY A 135 6.91 9.31 -2.71
C GLY A 135 7.21 10.73 -3.23
N PRO A 136 6.34 11.72 -2.96
CA PRO A 136 6.55 13.11 -3.37
C PRO A 136 7.60 13.85 -2.51
N ALA A 137 8.01 13.29 -1.36
CA ALA A 137 8.99 13.93 -0.48
C ALA A 137 10.41 13.72 -0.99
N THR A 138 11.21 14.79 -1.00
CA THR A 138 12.59 14.78 -1.45
C THR A 138 13.55 15.25 -0.36
N GLY A 139 14.70 14.61 -0.26
CA GLY A 139 15.73 14.87 0.75
C GLY A 139 16.60 13.64 0.94
N THR A 140 17.63 13.74 1.77
CA THR A 140 18.40 12.55 2.18
C THR A 140 17.46 11.56 2.89
N VAL A 141 17.45 10.32 2.46
CA VAL A 141 16.65 9.25 3.08
C VAL A 141 17.54 8.45 4.02
N ASN A 142 17.16 8.38 5.29
CA ASN A 142 17.76 7.50 6.28
C ASN A 142 16.78 6.36 6.54
N ALA A 143 17.23 5.13 6.37
CA ALA A 143 16.40 3.95 6.52
C ALA A 143 16.85 3.11 7.73
N PHE A 144 15.88 2.50 8.39
CA PHE A 144 16.11 1.56 9.50
C PHE A 144 15.28 0.29 9.28
N VAL A 145 15.89 -0.85 9.60
CA VAL A 145 15.25 -2.17 9.55
C VAL A 145 15.44 -2.82 10.92
N ASP A 146 14.36 -3.10 11.61
CA ASP A 146 14.36 -3.71 12.95
C ASP A 146 15.31 -2.99 13.93
N GLY A 147 15.33 -1.66 13.87
CA GLY A 147 16.14 -0.78 14.70
C GLY A 147 17.60 -0.63 14.27
N GLN A 148 18.03 -1.26 13.18
CA GLN A 148 19.37 -1.12 12.65
C GLN A 148 19.39 -0.20 11.43
N PRO A 149 20.36 0.75 11.32
CA PRO A 149 20.51 1.56 10.13
C PRO A 149 20.74 0.70 8.88
N PHE A 150 20.03 1.04 7.80
CA PHE A 150 20.21 0.46 6.48
C PHE A 150 20.80 1.51 5.55
N THR A 151 21.98 1.23 4.97
CA THR A 151 22.76 2.22 4.23
C THR A 151 22.80 1.99 2.72
N ASP A 152 22.28 0.86 2.25
CA ASP A 152 22.20 0.54 0.84
C ASP A 152 20.96 1.21 0.18
N ASP A 153 20.64 0.83 -1.05
CA ASP A 153 19.44 1.31 -1.75
C ASP A 153 18.16 0.86 -1.01
N PRO A 154 17.29 1.77 -0.56
CA PRO A 154 16.07 1.43 0.17
C PRO A 154 15.12 0.53 -0.63
N ASN A 155 15.20 0.50 -1.96
CA ASN A 155 14.44 -0.44 -2.78
C ASN A 155 14.80 -1.90 -2.49
N THR A 156 15.98 -2.17 -1.94
CA THR A 156 16.46 -3.53 -1.65
C THR A 156 16.14 -4.01 -0.24
N ILE A 157 15.54 -3.17 0.60
CA ILE A 157 15.14 -3.55 1.97
C ILE A 157 14.13 -4.70 1.89
N PRO A 158 14.43 -5.87 2.50
CA PRO A 158 13.44 -6.95 2.58
C PRO A 158 12.33 -6.55 3.57
N LEU A 159 11.07 -6.78 3.18
CA LEU A 159 9.91 -6.51 4.07
C LEU A 159 9.91 -7.42 5.30
N VAL A 160 10.41 -8.65 5.14
CA VAL A 160 10.65 -9.61 6.22
C VAL A 160 11.98 -10.28 5.99
N THR A 161 12.68 -10.65 7.05
CA THR A 161 14.02 -11.25 6.97
C THR A 161 13.92 -12.77 6.87
N MET A 162 14.70 -13.37 5.99
CA MET A 162 14.87 -14.83 5.93
C MET A 162 16.04 -15.24 6.81
N GLY A 163 15.79 -16.13 7.76
CA GLY A 163 16.82 -16.74 8.60
C GLY A 163 17.74 -17.71 7.83
N ALA A 164 18.86 -18.04 8.43
CA ALA A 164 19.83 -18.97 7.84
C ALA A 164 19.27 -20.41 7.66
N ASP A 165 18.23 -20.74 8.38
CA ASP A 165 17.50 -22.02 8.28
C ASP A 165 16.42 -22.03 7.19
N GLY A 166 16.25 -20.91 6.47
CA GLY A 166 15.23 -20.72 5.45
C GLY A 166 13.85 -20.34 5.97
N SER A 167 13.70 -20.14 7.29
CA SER A 167 12.48 -19.55 7.86
C SER A 167 12.43 -18.06 7.62
N TYR A 168 11.21 -17.49 7.52
CA TYR A 168 11.01 -16.05 7.50
C TYR A 168 10.64 -15.53 8.90
N THR A 169 11.09 -14.31 9.22
CA THR A 169 10.53 -13.59 10.38
C THR A 169 9.04 -13.36 10.13
N ALA A 170 8.24 -13.48 11.19
CA ALA A 170 6.79 -13.24 11.06
C ALA A 170 6.48 -11.77 10.72
N HIS A 171 7.36 -10.85 11.14
CA HIS A 171 7.17 -9.41 11.02
C HIS A 171 8.50 -8.71 10.68
N GLY A 172 8.42 -7.62 9.92
CA GLY A 172 9.50 -6.66 9.72
C GLY A 172 9.06 -5.26 10.17
N VAL A 173 9.94 -4.50 10.80
CA VAL A 173 9.66 -3.12 11.21
C VAL A 173 10.63 -2.18 10.50
N LEU A 174 10.08 -1.31 9.66
CA LEU A 174 10.81 -0.42 8.78
C LEU A 174 10.52 1.04 9.15
N GLN A 175 11.54 1.89 9.07
CA GLN A 175 11.37 3.34 9.21
C GLN A 175 12.18 4.06 8.14
N LEU A 176 11.57 5.07 7.53
CA LEU A 176 12.21 5.99 6.58
C LEU A 176 12.09 7.42 7.11
N ASP A 177 13.23 8.10 7.22
CA ASP A 177 13.28 9.54 7.52
C ASP A 177 13.79 10.31 6.30
N VAL A 178 13.00 11.27 5.84
CA VAL A 178 13.33 12.14 4.69
C VAL A 178 13.72 13.53 5.20
N GLY A 179 14.98 13.90 4.99
CA GLY A 179 15.54 15.18 5.44
C GLY A 179 16.01 15.15 6.88
N THR A 180 15.70 16.19 7.64
CA THR A 180 16.08 16.35 9.06
C THR A 180 14.90 16.87 9.87
N PRO A 181 14.76 16.45 11.16
CA PRO A 181 15.67 15.56 11.88
C PRO A 181 15.57 14.11 11.42
N VAL A 182 16.53 13.28 11.84
CA VAL A 182 16.40 11.81 11.81
C VAL A 182 15.82 11.39 13.15
N HIS A 183 14.68 10.71 13.14
CA HIS A 183 13.98 10.30 14.36
C HIS A 183 14.63 9.05 14.99
N PRO A 184 14.57 8.90 16.30
CA PRO A 184 14.84 7.61 16.91
C PRO A 184 13.94 6.54 16.31
N PHE A 185 14.50 5.34 16.09
CA PHE A 185 13.69 4.22 15.59
C PHE A 185 12.51 3.95 16.51
N GLU A 186 11.32 3.87 15.95
CA GLU A 186 10.08 3.59 16.64
C GLU A 186 9.71 2.11 16.47
N ALA A 187 9.73 1.36 17.58
CA ALA A 187 9.31 -0.03 17.57
C ALA A 187 7.79 -0.13 17.39
N TYR A 188 7.35 -1.05 16.53
CA TYR A 188 5.92 -1.31 16.32
C TYR A 188 5.49 -2.60 17.01
N THR A 189 4.32 -2.58 17.65
CA THR A 189 3.71 -3.76 18.26
C THR A 189 2.56 -4.22 17.38
N PHE A 190 2.74 -5.36 16.73
CA PHE A 190 1.70 -5.93 15.88
C PHE A 190 0.49 -6.35 16.71
N PRO A 191 -0.73 -6.11 16.23
CA PRO A 191 -1.94 -6.55 16.91
C PRO A 191 -1.98 -8.08 17.05
N PRO A 192 -2.69 -8.62 18.05
CA PRO A 192 -2.88 -10.06 18.18
C PRO A 192 -3.54 -10.65 16.94
N GLY A 193 -2.93 -11.69 16.36
CA GLY A 193 -3.45 -12.39 15.18
C GLY A 193 -2.74 -12.03 13.87
N TYR A 194 -1.82 -11.06 13.92
CA TYR A 194 -0.93 -10.70 12.81
C TYR A 194 0.39 -11.43 12.90
#